data_db7aec28726504d1d3235b7d1c56fa7d
#
_entry.id   db7aec28726504d1d3235b7d1c56fa7d
#
_cell.length_a   1.000
_cell.length_b   1.000
_cell.length_c   1.000
_cell.angle_alpha   90.00
_cell.angle_beta   90.00
_cell.angle_gamma   90.00
#
_symmetry.space_group_name_H-M   'P 1'
#
loop_
_entity.id
_entity.type
_entity.pdbx_description
1 polymer ?
#
loop_
_entity_poly.entity_id
_entity_poly.type
_entity_poly.pdbx_seq_one_letter_code
_entity_poly.pdbx_strand_id
1 'polypeptide(L)'
;MHPRDREVPPRRRPRPRGLRGTLAPARRWLGLALLLAALAMGAQAAWLPAKAALSQVLLHGAWQRTLDEGGAHRPWPWADTHAVARIAAPRLGVSQVVLAGDSGRTLAFGPGWAESSAAPGTRGTTVLSGHRDTHFEWLRHLRHGDRVVLETAQGPRDYVVTATEVADSRSHRLATGPDQLVLVTCWPFDATAPRGPLRYLVTLQETGSGSLTHK
;
A
#
# COMPACT_ATOMS: atom_id res chain seq x y z
N MET A 1 -109.16 -8.44 -10.66
CA MET A 1 -108.12 -8.56 -11.72
C MET A 1 -106.92 -7.78 -11.22
N HIS A 2 -105.87 -8.47 -10.62
CA HIS A 2 -104.73 -7.86 -9.96
C HIS A 2 -103.53 -7.93 -10.92
N PRO A 3 -102.76 -6.86 -11.20
CA PRO A 3 -101.51 -6.91 -11.98
C PRO A 3 -100.42 -7.52 -11.16
N ARG A 4 -99.69 -8.49 -11.68
CA ARG A 4 -98.56 -9.15 -11.10
C ARG A 4 -97.32 -8.17 -11.18
N ASP A 5 -96.79 -7.76 -10.03
CA ASP A 5 -95.55 -7.11 -9.97
C ASP A 5 -94.37 -7.99 -10.47
N ARG A 6 -93.70 -7.55 -11.51
CA ARG A 6 -92.50 -8.20 -12.03
C ARG A 6 -91.30 -7.70 -11.18
N GLU A 7 -90.79 -8.53 -10.29
CA GLU A 7 -89.51 -8.32 -9.63
C GLU A 7 -88.39 -8.26 -10.62
N VAL A 8 -87.67 -7.18 -10.69
CA VAL A 8 -86.46 -6.98 -11.47
C VAL A 8 -85.27 -7.54 -10.68
N PRO A 9 -84.51 -8.55 -11.20
CA PRO A 9 -83.39 -9.12 -10.47
C PRO A 9 -82.27 -8.09 -10.29
N PRO A 10 -81.51 -8.08 -9.14
CA PRO A 10 -80.48 -7.13 -8.84
C PRO A 10 -79.28 -7.30 -9.81
N ARG A 11 -78.89 -6.20 -10.44
CA ARG A 11 -77.69 -6.12 -11.31
C ARG A 11 -76.47 -6.43 -10.49
N ARG A 12 -75.81 -7.56 -10.78
CA ARG A 12 -74.50 -7.94 -10.22
C ARG A 12 -73.42 -6.90 -10.65
N ARG A 13 -72.87 -6.16 -9.72
CA ARG A 13 -71.75 -5.26 -9.93
C ARG A 13 -70.55 -6.10 -10.37
N PRO A 14 -69.80 -5.73 -11.44
CA PRO A 14 -68.59 -6.41 -11.81
C PRO A 14 -67.56 -6.26 -10.69
N ARG A 15 -67.01 -7.37 -10.21
CA ARG A 15 -65.89 -7.37 -9.25
C ARG A 15 -64.66 -6.74 -9.93
N PRO A 16 -63.95 -5.81 -9.27
CA PRO A 16 -62.71 -5.27 -9.84
C PRO A 16 -61.71 -6.41 -10.02
N ARG A 17 -61.27 -6.63 -11.28
CA ARG A 17 -60.16 -7.53 -11.57
C ARG A 17 -58.94 -7.00 -10.87
N GLY A 18 -58.48 -7.70 -9.83
CA GLY A 18 -57.29 -7.34 -9.08
C GLY A 18 -56.05 -7.35 -9.98
N LEU A 19 -55.40 -6.21 -10.08
CA LEU A 19 -54.08 -5.97 -10.71
C LEU A 19 -52.93 -6.68 -9.97
N ARG A 20 -53.15 -7.91 -9.45
CA ARG A 20 -52.14 -8.64 -8.64
C ARG A 20 -51.18 -9.50 -9.44
N GLY A 21 -51.29 -9.55 -10.78
CA GLY A 21 -50.55 -10.52 -11.59
C GLY A 21 -49.27 -10.08 -12.27
N THR A 22 -48.98 -8.75 -12.34
CA THR A 22 -47.89 -8.24 -13.20
C THR A 22 -46.65 -7.75 -12.46
N LEU A 23 -46.66 -7.65 -11.11
CA LEU A 23 -45.53 -7.14 -10.33
C LEU A 23 -44.51 -8.23 -9.97
N ALA A 24 -44.82 -9.49 -10.02
CA ALA A 24 -43.94 -10.59 -9.64
C ALA A 24 -42.69 -10.74 -10.52
N PRO A 25 -42.80 -10.69 -11.88
CA PRO A 25 -41.60 -10.73 -12.73
C PRO A 25 -40.72 -9.48 -12.57
N ALA A 26 -41.33 -8.29 -12.50
CA ALA A 26 -40.56 -7.03 -12.32
C ALA A 26 -39.75 -7.03 -11.03
N ARG A 27 -40.28 -7.54 -9.92
CA ARG A 27 -39.53 -7.68 -8.65
C ARG A 27 -38.36 -8.64 -8.77
N ARG A 28 -38.47 -9.71 -9.51
CA ARG A 28 -37.35 -10.67 -9.74
C ARG A 28 -36.24 -10.04 -10.57
N TRP A 29 -36.58 -9.35 -11.65
CA TRP A 29 -35.60 -8.63 -12.46
C TRP A 29 -34.92 -7.50 -11.71
N LEU A 30 -35.64 -6.74 -10.89
CA LEU A 30 -35.08 -5.73 -10.02
C LEU A 30 -34.12 -6.35 -8.99
N GLY A 31 -34.51 -7.45 -8.35
CA GLY A 31 -33.65 -8.17 -7.41
C GLY A 31 -32.35 -8.69 -8.07
N LEU A 32 -32.46 -9.24 -9.27
CA LEU A 32 -31.29 -9.69 -10.04
C LEU A 32 -30.40 -8.52 -10.44
N ALA A 33 -30.97 -7.42 -10.90
CA ALA A 33 -30.21 -6.21 -11.26
C ALA A 33 -29.45 -5.63 -10.05
N LEU A 34 -30.10 -5.56 -8.89
CA LEU A 34 -29.46 -5.12 -7.65
C LEU A 34 -28.33 -6.06 -7.19
N LEU A 35 -28.54 -7.37 -7.31
CA LEU A 35 -27.52 -8.35 -6.99
C LEU A 35 -26.30 -8.22 -7.92
N LEU A 36 -26.51 -8.09 -9.22
CA LEU A 36 -25.44 -7.90 -10.20
C LEU A 36 -24.69 -6.58 -9.96
N ALA A 37 -25.41 -5.50 -9.64
CA ALA A 37 -24.80 -4.23 -9.28
C ALA A 37 -23.96 -4.35 -8.00
N ALA A 38 -24.44 -5.02 -6.97
CA ALA A 38 -23.70 -5.26 -5.73
C ALA A 38 -22.45 -6.11 -5.97
N LEU A 39 -22.55 -7.16 -6.79
CA LEU A 39 -21.40 -7.99 -7.17
C LEU A 39 -20.36 -7.19 -7.97
N ALA A 40 -20.79 -6.36 -8.92
CA ALA A 40 -19.90 -5.50 -9.68
C ALA A 40 -19.18 -4.48 -8.80
N MET A 41 -19.90 -3.85 -7.88
CA MET A 41 -19.30 -2.92 -6.89
C MET A 41 -18.34 -3.65 -5.95
N GLY A 42 -18.70 -4.83 -5.48
CA GLY A 42 -17.81 -5.67 -4.64
C GLY A 42 -16.54 -6.08 -5.38
N ALA A 43 -16.66 -6.52 -6.63
CA ALA A 43 -15.52 -6.86 -7.47
C ALA A 43 -14.60 -5.65 -7.71
N GLN A 44 -15.18 -4.48 -7.98
CA GLN A 44 -14.42 -3.24 -8.16
C GLN A 44 -13.72 -2.80 -6.86
N ALA A 45 -14.37 -2.92 -5.71
CA ALA A 45 -13.77 -2.62 -4.41
C ALA A 45 -12.62 -3.58 -4.07
N ALA A 46 -12.72 -4.86 -4.43
CA ALA A 46 -11.69 -5.88 -4.20
C ALA A 46 -10.52 -5.79 -5.19
N TRP A 47 -10.70 -5.16 -6.34
CA TRP A 47 -9.71 -5.11 -7.42
C TRP A 47 -8.43 -4.40 -7.01
N LEU A 48 -8.54 -3.23 -6.37
CA LEU A 48 -7.38 -2.42 -5.97
C LEU A 48 -6.51 -3.12 -4.91
N PRO A 49 -7.06 -3.64 -3.79
CA PRO A 49 -6.27 -4.39 -2.81
C PRO A 49 -5.70 -5.70 -3.39
N ALA A 50 -6.41 -6.38 -4.31
CA ALA A 50 -5.88 -7.57 -4.95
C ALA A 50 -4.65 -7.27 -5.82
N LYS A 51 -4.67 -6.17 -6.59
CA LYS A 51 -3.50 -5.70 -7.35
C LYS A 51 -2.33 -5.33 -6.43
N ALA A 52 -2.61 -4.65 -5.31
CA ALA A 52 -1.58 -4.30 -4.34
C ALA A 52 -0.95 -5.55 -3.72
N ALA A 53 -1.74 -6.53 -3.32
CA ALA A 53 -1.23 -7.79 -2.80
C ALA A 53 -0.39 -8.56 -3.84
N LEU A 54 -0.88 -8.65 -5.08
CA LEU A 54 -0.13 -9.30 -6.17
C LEU A 54 1.22 -8.61 -6.42
N SER A 55 1.26 -7.27 -6.42
CA SER A 55 2.52 -6.53 -6.61
C SER A 55 3.53 -6.85 -5.50
N GLN A 56 3.11 -6.98 -4.24
CA GLN A 56 4.00 -7.37 -3.15
C GLN A 56 4.55 -8.79 -3.31
N VAL A 57 3.73 -9.75 -3.74
CA VAL A 57 4.19 -11.12 -4.04
C VAL A 57 5.26 -11.11 -5.14
N LEU A 58 5.01 -10.37 -6.24
CA LEU A 58 5.96 -10.25 -7.35
C LEU A 58 7.26 -9.56 -6.94
N LEU A 59 7.18 -8.52 -6.10
CA LEU A 59 8.36 -7.83 -5.56
C LEU A 59 9.21 -8.76 -4.68
N HIS A 60 8.57 -9.52 -3.78
CA HIS A 60 9.28 -10.51 -2.98
C HIS A 60 9.93 -11.59 -3.84
N GLY A 61 9.23 -12.08 -4.87
CA GLY A 61 9.81 -13.03 -5.84
C GLY A 61 10.99 -12.46 -6.61
N ALA A 62 10.94 -11.18 -7.02
CA ALA A 62 12.05 -10.51 -7.66
C ALA A 62 13.26 -10.36 -6.71
N TRP A 63 12.99 -10.03 -5.43
CA TRP A 63 14.02 -9.94 -4.41
C TRP A 63 14.70 -11.29 -4.17
N GLN A 64 13.94 -12.37 -4.02
CA GLN A 64 14.51 -13.72 -3.86
C GLN A 64 15.43 -14.09 -5.05
N ARG A 65 14.99 -13.84 -6.28
CA ARG A 65 15.83 -14.06 -7.46
C ARG A 65 17.10 -13.22 -7.43
N THR A 66 17.03 -11.98 -6.95
CA THR A 66 18.23 -11.15 -6.78
C THR A 66 19.22 -11.75 -5.77
N LEU A 67 18.72 -12.39 -4.71
CA LEU A 67 19.57 -13.08 -3.74
C LEU A 67 20.18 -14.37 -4.29
N ASP A 68 19.40 -15.15 -5.04
CA ASP A 68 19.78 -16.48 -5.51
C ASP A 68 20.70 -16.42 -6.76
N GLU A 69 20.40 -15.53 -7.70
CA GLU A 69 21.02 -15.46 -9.02
C GLU A 69 21.96 -14.24 -9.17
N GLY A 70 21.86 -13.28 -8.26
CA GLY A 70 22.51 -11.96 -8.39
C GLY A 70 21.86 -11.09 -9.46
N GLY A 71 22.36 -9.85 -9.59
CA GLY A 71 21.88 -8.91 -10.58
C GLY A 71 20.54 -8.23 -10.24
N ALA A 72 19.97 -7.54 -11.22
CA ALA A 72 18.75 -6.77 -11.09
C ALA A 72 17.57 -7.52 -11.72
N HIS A 73 16.64 -7.99 -10.91
CA HIS A 73 15.45 -8.69 -11.36
C HIS A 73 14.21 -7.81 -11.27
N ARG A 74 13.56 -7.57 -12.42
CA ARG A 74 12.32 -6.83 -12.48
C ARG A 74 11.17 -7.66 -11.92
N PRO A 75 10.26 -7.08 -11.13
CA PRO A 75 9.10 -7.80 -10.58
C PRO A 75 8.09 -8.23 -11.64
N TRP A 76 7.97 -7.47 -12.73
CA TRP A 76 7.20 -7.82 -13.95
C TRP A 76 7.88 -7.26 -15.21
N PRO A 77 7.61 -7.80 -16.42
CA PRO A 77 8.35 -7.48 -17.64
C PRO A 77 8.42 -5.99 -18.03
N TRP A 78 7.38 -5.23 -17.71
CA TRP A 78 7.30 -3.80 -18.01
C TRP A 78 7.59 -2.91 -16.80
N ALA A 79 8.15 -3.45 -15.73
CA ALA A 79 8.55 -2.65 -14.58
C ALA A 79 9.74 -1.76 -14.97
N ASP A 80 9.68 -0.49 -14.58
CA ASP A 80 10.77 0.49 -14.73
C ASP A 80 11.67 0.56 -13.47
N THR A 81 11.48 -0.35 -12.53
CA THR A 81 12.25 -0.49 -11.30
C THR A 81 12.57 -1.97 -11.03
N HIS A 82 13.48 -2.22 -10.09
CA HIS A 82 13.85 -3.55 -9.60
C HIS A 82 14.13 -3.51 -8.10
N ALA A 83 14.12 -4.67 -7.44
CA ALA A 83 14.44 -4.80 -6.04
C ALA A 83 15.95 -4.61 -5.82
N VAL A 84 16.33 -3.78 -4.83
CA VAL A 84 17.74 -3.50 -4.49
C VAL A 84 18.13 -3.89 -3.07
N ALA A 85 17.13 -3.97 -2.18
CA ALA A 85 17.31 -4.33 -0.77
C ALA A 85 15.97 -4.74 -0.15
N ARG A 86 16.03 -5.21 1.10
CA ARG A 86 14.87 -5.37 1.96
C ARG A 86 15.13 -4.67 3.29
N ILE A 87 14.25 -3.74 3.68
CA ILE A 87 14.31 -3.07 4.98
C ILE A 87 13.39 -3.74 5.98
N ALA A 88 13.85 -3.96 7.20
CA ALA A 88 13.06 -4.51 8.29
C ALA A 88 13.26 -3.72 9.58
N ALA A 89 12.17 -3.49 10.31
CA ALA A 89 12.16 -2.94 11.66
C ALA A 89 11.54 -3.99 12.61
N PRO A 90 12.35 -4.89 13.22
CA PRO A 90 11.84 -6.06 13.93
C PRO A 90 10.90 -5.71 15.08
N ARG A 91 11.20 -4.64 15.85
CA ARG A 91 10.33 -4.20 16.97
C ARG A 91 8.90 -3.83 16.49
N LEU A 92 8.77 -3.36 15.26
CA LEU A 92 7.49 -2.92 14.68
C LEU A 92 6.86 -3.99 13.79
N GLY A 93 7.50 -5.16 13.61
CA GLY A 93 7.02 -6.22 12.72
C GLY A 93 6.99 -5.84 11.24
N VAL A 94 7.80 -4.84 10.83
CA VAL A 94 7.85 -4.34 9.47
C VAL A 94 8.92 -5.05 8.66
N SER A 95 8.58 -5.42 7.42
CA SER A 95 9.52 -5.93 6.42
C SER A 95 9.02 -5.52 5.02
N GLN A 96 9.84 -4.82 4.24
CA GLN A 96 9.45 -4.26 2.95
C GLN A 96 10.62 -4.35 1.96
N VAL A 97 10.31 -4.68 0.70
CA VAL A 97 11.28 -4.64 -0.40
C VAL A 97 11.54 -3.18 -0.79
N VAL A 98 12.81 -2.82 -0.91
CA VAL A 98 13.27 -1.51 -1.38
C VAL A 98 13.54 -1.58 -2.88
N LEU A 99 13.10 -0.57 -3.60
CA LEU A 99 13.14 -0.47 -5.05
C LEU A 99 14.21 0.52 -5.52
N ALA A 100 14.75 0.32 -6.71
CA ALA A 100 15.60 1.30 -7.38
C ALA A 100 14.79 2.53 -7.79
N GLY A 101 15.32 3.72 -7.51
CA GLY A 101 14.67 5.00 -7.78
C GLY A 101 13.63 5.40 -6.74
N ASP A 102 13.42 6.70 -6.59
CA ASP A 102 12.48 7.31 -5.64
C ASP A 102 11.42 8.18 -6.35
N SER A 103 11.13 7.86 -7.63
CA SER A 103 10.04 8.51 -8.36
C SER A 103 8.68 8.18 -7.73
N GLY A 104 7.69 9.07 -7.91
CA GLY A 104 6.34 8.82 -7.40
C GLY A 104 5.72 7.53 -7.90
N ARG A 105 6.13 7.04 -9.09
CA ARG A 105 5.68 5.76 -9.65
C ARG A 105 6.29 4.58 -8.88
N THR A 106 7.59 4.63 -8.58
CA THR A 106 8.29 3.63 -7.78
C THR A 106 7.72 3.56 -6.37
N LEU A 107 7.55 4.73 -5.73
CA LEU A 107 7.07 4.85 -4.36
C LEU A 107 5.63 4.36 -4.15
N ALA A 108 4.86 4.19 -5.22
CA ALA A 108 3.53 3.57 -5.15
C ALA A 108 3.59 2.07 -4.79
N PHE A 109 4.72 1.41 -5.03
CA PHE A 109 4.88 -0.04 -4.81
C PHE A 109 5.71 -0.40 -3.58
N GLY A 110 6.60 0.49 -3.13
CA GLY A 110 7.50 0.26 -2.00
C GLY A 110 8.34 1.48 -1.66
N PRO A 111 9.14 1.40 -0.58
CA PRO A 111 10.20 2.37 -0.37
C PRO A 111 11.19 2.35 -1.54
N GLY A 112 11.68 3.50 -1.93
CA GLY A 112 12.61 3.68 -3.03
C GLY A 112 13.98 4.16 -2.55
N TRP A 113 15.04 3.65 -3.16
CA TRP A 113 16.39 4.15 -2.99
C TRP A 113 16.64 5.33 -3.92
N ALA A 114 17.06 6.46 -3.36
CA ALA A 114 17.49 7.63 -4.10
C ALA A 114 18.85 7.34 -4.76
N GLU A 115 18.87 7.11 -6.07
CA GLU A 115 20.07 6.70 -6.83
C GLU A 115 21.20 7.72 -6.83
N SER A 116 20.90 8.97 -6.41
CA SER A 116 21.90 10.01 -6.16
C SER A 116 22.67 9.82 -4.85
N SER A 117 22.28 8.86 -4.00
CA SER A 117 22.92 8.51 -2.74
C SER A 117 23.74 7.22 -2.88
N ALA A 118 24.49 6.85 -1.84
CA ALA A 118 25.25 5.59 -1.84
C ALA A 118 24.30 4.39 -2.03
N ALA A 119 24.72 3.43 -2.86
CA ALA A 119 23.92 2.22 -3.09
C ALA A 119 23.75 1.41 -1.77
N PRO A 120 22.61 0.74 -1.57
CA PRO A 120 22.42 -0.12 -0.42
C PRO A 120 23.56 -1.15 -0.27
N GLY A 121 24.15 -1.18 0.93
CA GLY A 121 25.27 -2.07 1.21
C GLY A 121 26.66 -1.55 0.84
N THR A 122 26.78 -0.36 0.26
CA THR A 122 28.07 0.30 0.00
C THR A 122 28.39 1.35 1.05
N ARG A 123 29.66 1.78 1.11
CA ARG A 123 30.08 2.86 2.04
C ARG A 123 29.45 4.19 1.64
N GLY A 124 29.10 4.99 2.65
CA GLY A 124 28.50 6.30 2.48
C GLY A 124 27.09 6.37 3.06
N THR A 125 26.34 7.40 2.67
CA THR A 125 24.96 7.60 3.10
C THR A 125 23.98 7.05 2.07
N THR A 126 23.26 5.99 2.44
CA THR A 126 22.13 5.47 1.65
C THR A 126 20.86 6.21 2.04
N VAL A 127 20.11 6.72 1.07
CA VAL A 127 18.85 7.43 1.30
C VAL A 127 17.69 6.60 0.75
N LEU A 128 16.72 6.31 1.61
CA LEU A 128 15.47 5.64 1.23
C LEU A 128 14.30 6.58 1.44
N SER A 129 13.46 6.71 0.41
CA SER A 129 12.25 7.52 0.41
C SER A 129 11.00 6.64 0.44
N GLY A 130 9.91 7.11 1.04
CA GLY A 130 8.64 6.39 1.07
C GLY A 130 7.46 7.30 1.39
N HIS A 131 6.26 6.90 0.96
CA HIS A 131 5.04 7.62 1.31
C HIS A 131 4.73 7.47 2.80
N ARG A 132 4.42 8.60 3.48
CA ARG A 132 4.10 8.67 4.91
C ARG A 132 2.82 7.91 5.29
N ASP A 133 1.88 7.80 4.35
CA ASP A 133 0.56 7.23 4.60
C ASP A 133 0.51 5.71 4.34
N THR A 134 1.60 5.13 3.83
CA THR A 134 1.69 3.71 3.46
C THR A 134 3.03 3.10 3.89
N HIS A 135 4.03 3.14 2.99
CA HIS A 135 5.27 2.40 3.17
C HIS A 135 6.14 2.91 4.33
N PHE A 136 6.09 4.21 4.64
CA PHE A 136 6.85 4.81 5.72
C PHE A 136 5.99 5.40 6.85
N GLU A 137 4.75 4.95 6.96
CA GLU A 137 3.86 5.29 8.08
C GLU A 137 4.47 4.85 9.43
N TRP A 138 5.16 3.73 9.46
CA TRP A 138 5.80 3.18 10.65
C TRP A 138 6.96 4.02 11.19
N LEU A 139 7.55 4.96 10.40
CA LEU A 139 8.64 5.83 10.85
C LEU A 139 8.24 6.68 12.06
N ARG A 140 6.96 7.05 12.20
CA ARG A 140 6.45 7.78 13.38
C ARG A 140 6.62 7.02 14.69
N HIS A 141 6.79 5.71 14.64
CA HIS A 141 6.93 4.84 15.79
C HIS A 141 8.38 4.45 16.10
N LEU A 142 9.34 4.87 15.27
CA LEU A 142 10.75 4.68 15.55
C LEU A 142 11.22 5.58 16.70
N ARG A 143 12.11 5.02 17.50
CA ARG A 143 12.72 5.68 18.65
C ARG A 143 14.23 5.62 18.53
N HIS A 144 14.93 6.55 19.18
CA HIS A 144 16.38 6.47 19.33
C HIS A 144 16.76 5.09 19.91
N GLY A 145 17.77 4.45 19.33
CA GLY A 145 18.23 3.13 19.73
C GLY A 145 17.49 1.96 19.08
N ASP A 146 16.40 2.19 18.31
CA ASP A 146 15.73 1.12 17.58
C ASP A 146 16.64 0.54 16.50
N ARG A 147 16.59 -0.80 16.40
CA ARG A 147 17.30 -1.55 15.36
C ARG A 147 16.46 -1.60 14.08
N VAL A 148 17.14 -1.31 12.96
CA VAL A 148 16.62 -1.52 11.59
C VAL A 148 17.65 -2.35 10.83
N VAL A 149 17.18 -3.33 10.08
CA VAL A 149 18.03 -4.20 9.25
C VAL A 149 17.82 -3.84 7.80
N LEU A 150 18.89 -3.62 7.07
CA LEU A 150 18.90 -3.49 5.61
C LEU A 150 19.57 -4.73 5.02
N GLU A 151 18.78 -5.64 4.50
CA GLU A 151 19.29 -6.81 3.78
C GLU A 151 19.60 -6.40 2.34
N THR A 152 20.82 -6.68 1.91
CA THR A 152 21.32 -6.39 0.58
C THR A 152 21.82 -7.68 -0.09
N ALA A 153 22.15 -7.64 -1.36
CA ALA A 153 22.76 -8.81 -2.06
C ALA A 153 24.11 -9.23 -1.44
N GLN A 154 24.77 -8.33 -0.70
CA GLN A 154 26.03 -8.60 0.02
C GLN A 154 25.80 -9.13 1.47
N GLY A 155 24.55 -9.22 1.88
CA GLY A 155 24.14 -9.67 3.21
C GLY A 155 23.45 -8.57 4.03
N PRO A 156 22.95 -8.94 5.22
CA PRO A 156 22.27 -8.02 6.11
C PRO A 156 23.25 -7.05 6.76
N ARG A 157 22.80 -5.80 6.93
CA ARG A 157 23.48 -4.76 7.69
C ARG A 157 22.56 -4.24 8.79
N ASP A 158 23.11 -4.10 9.97
CA ASP A 158 22.39 -3.64 11.15
C ASP A 158 22.62 -2.15 11.38
N TYR A 159 21.52 -1.43 11.52
CA TYR A 159 21.52 0.01 11.78
C TYR A 159 20.76 0.30 13.06
N VAL A 160 21.19 1.35 13.76
CA VAL A 160 20.52 1.87 14.97
C VAL A 160 20.11 3.32 14.72
N VAL A 161 18.89 3.67 15.10
CA VAL A 161 18.36 5.03 15.02
C VAL A 161 19.17 5.95 15.96
N THR A 162 19.77 6.97 15.38
CA THR A 162 20.60 7.96 16.13
C THR A 162 19.93 9.33 16.21
N ALA A 163 19.09 9.71 15.25
CA ALA A 163 18.40 10.98 15.28
C ALA A 163 17.09 10.93 14.46
N THR A 164 16.17 11.82 14.83
CA THR A 164 14.98 12.13 14.03
C THR A 164 14.81 13.63 13.95
N GLU A 165 14.45 14.15 12.78
CA GLU A 165 14.26 15.59 12.60
C GLU A 165 13.17 15.89 11.56
N VAL A 166 12.64 17.12 11.61
CA VAL A 166 11.77 17.65 10.56
C VAL A 166 12.51 18.78 9.86
N ALA A 167 12.65 18.66 8.53
CA ALA A 167 13.42 19.60 7.72
C ALA A 167 12.64 20.07 6.50
N ASP A 168 12.91 21.28 6.03
CA ASP A 168 12.38 21.80 4.77
C ASP A 168 13.25 21.34 3.60
N SER A 169 12.69 20.54 2.71
CA SER A 169 13.39 19.95 1.56
C SER A 169 13.94 20.98 0.56
N ARG A 170 13.55 22.25 0.65
CA ARG A 170 14.03 23.32 -0.23
C ARG A 170 15.34 23.94 0.26
N SER A 171 15.61 23.87 1.56
CA SER A 171 16.76 24.51 2.19
C SER A 171 17.67 23.54 2.94
N HIS A 172 17.14 22.42 3.39
CA HIS A 172 17.89 21.42 4.14
C HIS A 172 18.80 20.61 3.21
N ARG A 173 20.04 20.41 3.64
CA ARG A 173 20.98 19.46 3.03
C ARG A 173 21.24 18.32 4.01
N LEU A 174 21.10 17.11 3.54
CA LEU A 174 21.40 15.94 4.35
C LEU A 174 22.86 15.94 4.73
N ALA A 175 23.13 15.79 6.03
CA ALA A 175 24.47 15.50 6.50
C ALA A 175 24.85 14.09 6.02
N THR A 176 25.94 13.99 5.28
CA THR A 176 26.44 12.71 4.77
C THR A 176 27.56 12.20 5.68
N GLY A 177 27.56 10.89 5.92
CA GLY A 177 28.56 10.22 6.73
C GLY A 177 28.87 8.83 6.19
N PRO A 178 29.94 8.19 6.69
CA PRO A 178 30.21 6.80 6.36
C PRO A 178 29.14 5.89 6.98
N ASP A 179 28.73 4.86 6.23
CA ASP A 179 27.92 3.75 6.72
C ASP A 179 26.62 4.21 7.40
N GLN A 180 25.98 5.20 6.77
CA GLN A 180 24.76 5.86 7.26
C GLN A 180 23.53 5.48 6.41
N LEU A 181 22.39 5.27 7.06
CA LEU A 181 21.09 5.10 6.42
C LEU A 181 20.19 6.27 6.83
N VAL A 182 19.55 6.93 5.86
CA VAL A 182 18.58 7.99 6.10
C VAL A 182 17.24 7.58 5.49
N LEU A 183 16.20 7.54 6.30
CA LEU A 183 14.82 7.28 5.86
C LEU A 183 14.08 8.61 5.78
N VAL A 184 13.44 8.86 4.63
CA VAL A 184 12.81 10.15 4.32
C VAL A 184 11.34 9.95 3.97
N THR A 185 10.47 10.71 4.63
CA THR A 185 9.05 10.76 4.28
C THR A 185 8.48 12.16 4.40
N CYS A 186 7.24 12.37 3.95
CA CYS A 186 6.55 13.65 4.08
C CYS A 186 6.13 13.92 5.54
N TRP A 187 6.08 15.21 5.92
CA TRP A 187 5.61 15.69 7.22
C TRP A 187 4.51 16.74 7.05
N PRO A 188 3.54 16.87 7.97
CA PRO A 188 3.27 16.00 9.14
C PRO A 188 2.52 14.71 8.75
N PHE A 189 2.60 13.68 9.63
CA PHE A 189 1.96 12.38 9.40
C PHE A 189 0.42 12.46 9.29
N ASP A 190 -0.20 13.42 9.96
CA ASP A 190 -1.66 13.56 10.02
C ASP A 190 -2.21 14.61 9.03
N ALA A 191 -1.39 15.08 8.09
CA ALA A 191 -1.84 16.06 7.11
C ALA A 191 -2.79 15.42 6.09
N THR A 192 -3.95 16.03 5.91
CA THR A 192 -4.94 15.66 4.89
C THR A 192 -4.55 16.13 3.49
N ALA A 193 -3.68 17.15 3.39
CA ALA A 193 -3.17 17.66 2.11
C ALA A 193 -1.88 16.95 1.69
N PRO A 194 -1.78 16.49 0.44
CA PRO A 194 -0.65 15.65 -0.01
C PRO A 194 0.65 16.41 -0.31
N ARG A 195 0.73 17.72 -0.13
CA ARG A 195 1.89 18.51 -0.58
C ARG A 195 2.35 19.51 0.46
N GLY A 196 3.62 19.44 0.81
CA GLY A 196 4.35 20.42 1.62
C GLY A 196 5.84 20.19 1.46
N PRO A 197 6.68 21.19 1.79
CA PRO A 197 8.13 21.06 1.69
C PRO A 197 8.74 20.29 2.86
N LEU A 198 7.98 20.07 3.94
CA LEU A 198 8.51 19.43 5.14
C LEU A 198 8.67 17.92 4.97
N ARG A 199 9.80 17.42 5.43
CA ARG A 199 10.16 16.01 5.44
C ARG A 199 10.49 15.58 6.87
N TYR A 200 10.06 14.37 7.20
CA TYR A 200 10.52 13.68 8.40
C TYR A 200 11.68 12.80 8.02
N LEU A 201 12.79 12.99 8.72
CA LEU A 201 14.05 12.32 8.49
C LEU A 201 14.36 11.45 9.71
N VAL A 202 14.74 10.21 9.47
CA VAL A 202 15.28 9.29 10.48
C VAL A 202 16.70 8.94 10.04
N THR A 203 17.67 9.32 10.85
CA THR A 203 19.09 9.02 10.63
C THR A 203 19.47 7.80 11.45
N LEU A 204 20.12 6.85 10.80
CA LEU A 204 20.60 5.62 11.41
C LEU A 204 22.08 5.44 11.09
N GLN A 205 22.81 4.91 12.03
CA GLN A 205 24.23 4.56 11.88
C GLN A 205 24.37 3.04 11.87
N GLU A 206 25.20 2.50 10.98
CA GLU A 206 25.52 1.09 10.98
C GLU A 206 26.21 0.72 12.29
N THR A 207 25.70 -0.28 12.95
CA THR A 207 26.40 -0.93 14.05
C THR A 207 27.37 -1.90 13.39
N GLY A 208 28.66 -1.62 13.44
CA GLY A 208 29.66 -2.48 12.81
C GLY A 208 29.35 -3.95 13.05
N SER A 209 29.50 -4.76 12.03
CA SER A 209 29.34 -6.21 12.15
C SER A 209 30.32 -6.71 13.21
N GLY A 210 29.82 -6.82 14.44
CA GLY A 210 30.58 -7.43 15.51
C GLY A 210 30.97 -8.82 15.07
N SER A 211 32.21 -9.00 14.70
CA SER A 211 32.85 -10.30 14.61
C SER A 211 32.51 -11.02 15.92
N LEU A 212 31.52 -11.90 15.84
CA LEU A 212 31.32 -12.89 16.90
C LEU A 212 32.53 -13.82 16.82
N THR A 213 33.64 -13.38 17.44
CA THR A 213 34.74 -14.25 17.78
C THR A 213 34.21 -15.23 18.83
N HIS A 214 33.78 -16.38 18.36
CA HIS A 214 33.61 -17.54 19.23
C HIS A 214 34.97 -17.81 19.90
N LYS A 215 34.97 -17.59 21.21
CA LYS A 215 36.00 -18.04 22.09
C LYS A 215 35.53 -19.30 22.77
#